data_b8fde2b1c5f08593a9e2491ac9ca8823
#
_entry.id   b8fde2b1c5f08593a9e2491ac9ca8823
#
_cell.length_a   1.000
_cell.length_b   1.000
_cell.length_c   1.000
_cell.angle_alpha   90.00
_cell.angle_beta   90.00
_cell.angle_gamma   90.00
#
_symmetry.space_group_name_H-M   'P 1'
#
loop_
_entity.id
_entity.type
_entity.pdbx_description
1 polymer ?
#
loop_
_entity_poly.entity_id
_entity_poly.type
_entity_poly.pdbx_seq_one_letter_code
_entity_poly.pdbx_strand_id
1 'polypeptide(L)'
;MIVNRTPERADALADAVGEPARVVTRYWDDLDNCGSFELIVNATSAGHDRATLDLPFALVAPRALCYDLSYGAAAFAFTAWARAARAGQALDGLGMLVEQAAESFAIWHGTRPETDAVYAELRTELPLRATD
;
A
#
# COMPACT_ATOMS: atom_id res chain seq x y z
N MET A 1 -6.62 5.68 10.46
CA MET A 1 -6.76 6.99 9.78
C MET A 1 -6.87 6.76 8.29
N ILE A 2 -7.75 7.47 7.61
CA ILE A 2 -7.91 7.46 6.14
C ILE A 2 -7.53 8.84 5.61
N VAL A 3 -6.74 8.87 4.54
CA VAL A 3 -6.35 10.09 3.83
C VAL A 3 -6.62 9.91 2.34
N ASN A 4 -7.20 10.90 1.70
CA ASN A 4 -7.39 10.94 0.26
C ASN A 4 -7.13 12.35 -0.25
N ARG A 5 -6.60 12.46 -1.49
CA ARG A 5 -6.44 13.75 -2.17
C ARG A 5 -7.77 14.50 -2.34
N THR A 6 -8.88 13.76 -2.43
CA THR A 6 -10.25 14.30 -2.46
C THR A 6 -10.88 14.04 -1.08
N PRO A 7 -11.01 15.07 -0.21
CA PRO A 7 -11.48 14.93 1.17
C PRO A 7 -12.81 14.17 1.30
N GLU A 8 -13.77 14.50 0.44
CA GLU A 8 -15.12 13.95 0.45
C GLU A 8 -15.12 12.42 0.24
N ARG A 9 -14.12 11.87 -0.45
CA ARG A 9 -13.97 10.42 -0.63
C ARG A 9 -13.49 9.72 0.64
N ALA A 10 -12.60 10.38 1.39
CA ALA A 10 -12.16 9.86 2.68
C ALA A 10 -13.32 9.85 3.68
N ASP A 11 -14.08 10.95 3.73
CA ASP A 11 -15.22 11.10 4.64
C ASP A 11 -16.32 10.08 4.29
N ALA A 12 -16.70 9.95 3.03
CA ALA A 12 -17.70 8.97 2.59
C ALA A 12 -17.28 7.52 2.93
N LEU A 13 -15.99 7.19 2.83
CA LEU A 13 -15.50 5.87 3.21
C LEU A 13 -15.55 5.66 4.73
N ALA A 14 -15.18 6.66 5.51
CA ALA A 14 -15.26 6.59 6.96
C ALA A 14 -16.71 6.44 7.45
N ASP A 15 -17.64 7.17 6.84
CA ASP A 15 -19.07 7.07 7.13
C ASP A 15 -19.63 5.68 6.77
N ALA A 16 -19.19 5.12 5.63
CA ALA A 16 -19.60 3.78 5.21
C ALA A 16 -19.11 2.68 6.15
N VAL A 17 -17.94 2.85 6.78
CA VAL A 17 -17.43 1.92 7.80
C VAL A 17 -18.26 2.02 9.08
N GLY A 18 -18.79 3.21 9.40
CA GLY A 18 -19.71 3.42 10.52
C GLY A 18 -19.07 3.31 11.91
N GLU A 19 -17.76 3.44 12.04
CA GLU A 19 -17.05 3.36 13.33
C GLU A 19 -16.28 4.66 13.64
N PRO A 20 -16.96 5.77 13.96
CA PRO A 20 -16.33 7.09 14.09
C PRO A 20 -15.31 7.19 15.24
N ALA A 21 -15.40 6.32 16.24
CA ALA A 21 -14.42 6.27 17.32
C ALA A 21 -13.08 5.61 16.92
N ARG A 22 -13.07 4.86 15.82
CA ARG A 22 -11.91 4.08 15.36
C ARG A 22 -11.38 4.52 14.00
N VAL A 23 -12.25 5.06 13.14
CA VAL A 23 -11.91 5.53 11.80
C VAL A 23 -11.98 7.05 11.77
N VAL A 24 -10.85 7.68 11.55
CA VAL A 24 -10.73 9.14 11.40
C VAL A 24 -10.20 9.48 10.03
N THR A 25 -10.66 10.59 9.48
CA THR A 25 -10.18 11.15 8.23
C THR A 25 -9.21 12.29 8.48
N ARG A 26 -8.30 12.52 7.56
CA ARG A 26 -7.44 13.71 7.47
C ARG A 26 -7.27 14.07 6.01
N TYR A 27 -6.96 15.32 5.77
CA TYR A 27 -6.76 15.83 4.43
C TYR A 27 -5.27 15.85 4.08
N TRP A 28 -4.99 15.95 2.79
CA TRP A 28 -3.61 15.86 2.32
C TRP A 28 -2.72 16.95 2.93
N ASP A 29 -3.24 18.15 3.07
CA ASP A 29 -2.54 19.31 3.64
C ASP A 29 -2.28 19.21 5.15
N ASP A 30 -2.94 18.25 5.83
CA ASP A 30 -2.78 18.03 7.27
C ASP A 30 -1.67 17.00 7.59
N LEU A 31 -1.11 16.35 6.59
CA LEU A 31 -0.20 15.20 6.78
C LEU A 31 1.02 15.53 7.62
N ASP A 32 1.56 16.73 7.53
CA ASP A 32 2.70 17.18 8.34
C ASP A 32 2.42 17.18 9.85
N ASN A 33 1.15 17.24 10.23
CA ASN A 33 0.69 17.33 11.62
C ASN A 33 0.02 16.05 12.13
N CYS A 34 0.04 14.96 11.34
CA CYS A 34 -0.65 13.72 11.70
C CYS A 34 0.12 12.81 12.65
N GLY A 35 1.37 13.14 12.97
CA GLY A 35 2.26 12.25 13.73
C GLY A 35 2.81 11.11 12.87
N SER A 36 3.28 10.04 13.52
CA SER A 36 3.89 8.91 12.85
C SER A 36 3.08 7.62 13.01
N PHE A 37 3.21 6.70 12.05
CA PHE A 37 2.44 5.47 11.97
C PHE A 37 3.34 4.25 11.84
N GLU A 38 2.98 3.17 12.52
CA GLU A 38 3.66 1.87 12.44
C GLU A 38 3.26 1.07 11.18
N LEU A 39 2.09 1.37 10.61
CA LEU A 39 1.60 0.79 9.36
C LEU A 39 1.06 1.89 8.45
N ILE A 40 1.61 1.97 7.25
CA ILE A 40 1.14 2.88 6.19
C ILE A 40 0.83 2.04 4.95
N VAL A 41 -0.44 2.11 4.51
CA VAL A 41 -0.91 1.40 3.31
C VAL A 41 -1.22 2.41 2.21
N ASN A 42 -0.56 2.28 1.06
CA ASN A 42 -0.93 3.01 -0.15
C ASN A 42 -1.96 2.20 -0.95
N ALA A 43 -3.20 2.67 -0.95
CA ALA A 43 -4.29 2.10 -1.72
C ALA A 43 -4.74 3.05 -2.86
N THR A 44 -3.87 3.98 -3.27
CA THR A 44 -4.18 4.94 -4.34
C THR A 44 -3.75 4.40 -5.71
N SER A 45 -4.28 4.98 -6.78
CA SER A 45 -3.84 4.70 -8.16
C SER A 45 -2.64 5.55 -8.61
N ALA A 46 -2.05 6.36 -7.72
CA ALA A 46 -1.02 7.34 -8.08
C ALA A 46 0.17 6.72 -8.84
N GLY A 47 0.59 5.51 -8.47
CA GLY A 47 1.69 4.83 -9.15
C GLY A 47 1.39 4.45 -10.60
N HIS A 48 0.14 4.17 -10.94
CA HIS A 48 -0.29 3.89 -12.32
C HIS A 48 -0.29 5.15 -13.19
N ASP A 49 -0.60 6.30 -12.60
CA ASP A 49 -0.62 7.59 -13.28
C ASP A 49 0.77 8.26 -13.30
N ARG A 50 1.82 7.59 -12.82
CA ARG A 50 3.16 8.15 -12.60
C ARG A 50 3.17 9.43 -11.76
N ALA A 51 2.14 9.63 -10.96
CA ALA A 51 2.06 10.75 -10.05
C ALA A 51 3.01 10.52 -8.86
N THR A 52 3.76 11.54 -8.50
CA THR A 52 4.55 11.51 -7.28
C THR A 52 3.63 11.68 -6.08
N LEU A 53 3.84 10.86 -5.06
CA LEU A 53 3.24 11.05 -3.76
C LEU A 53 4.22 11.89 -2.94
N ASP A 54 3.88 13.16 -2.76
CA ASP A 54 4.63 14.05 -1.86
C ASP A 54 4.15 13.79 -0.43
N LEU A 55 4.84 12.88 0.26
CA LEU A 55 4.49 12.43 1.60
C LEU A 55 5.60 12.83 2.59
N PRO A 56 5.24 13.44 3.73
CA PRO A 56 6.21 13.76 4.78
C PRO A 56 6.91 12.51 5.33
N PHE A 57 8.22 12.54 5.49
CA PHE A 57 8.96 11.44 6.11
C PHE A 57 8.59 11.23 7.58
N ALA A 58 8.11 12.27 8.25
CA ALA A 58 7.67 12.22 9.63
C ALA A 58 6.49 11.25 9.88
N LEU A 59 5.77 10.87 8.82
CA LEU A 59 4.69 9.86 8.92
C LEU A 59 5.21 8.46 9.27
N VAL A 60 6.48 8.16 9.01
CA VAL A 60 7.04 6.82 9.18
C VAL A 60 7.59 6.67 10.59
N ALA A 61 6.95 5.87 11.42
CA ALA A 61 7.44 5.51 12.75
C ALA A 61 8.69 4.60 12.64
N PRO A 62 9.55 4.52 13.68
CA PRO A 62 10.64 3.57 13.72
C PRO A 62 10.14 2.13 13.49
N ARG A 63 10.77 1.41 12.56
CA ARG A 63 10.41 0.04 12.17
C ARG A 63 9.02 -0.11 11.52
N ALA A 64 8.42 0.96 11.04
CA ALA A 64 7.13 0.92 10.36
C ALA A 64 7.14 -0.03 9.16
N LEU A 65 5.99 -0.63 8.90
CA LEU A 65 5.68 -1.32 7.66
C LEU A 65 4.96 -0.36 6.71
N CYS A 66 5.55 -0.14 5.54
CA CYS A 66 4.93 0.59 4.44
C CYS A 66 4.56 -0.39 3.33
N TYR A 67 3.30 -0.45 2.97
CA TYR A 67 2.74 -1.43 2.04
C TYR A 67 2.01 -0.75 0.89
N ASP A 68 2.41 -1.01 -0.35
CA ASP A 68 1.69 -0.56 -1.54
C ASP A 68 0.80 -1.69 -2.07
N LEU A 69 -0.48 -1.42 -2.36
CA LEU A 69 -1.36 -2.41 -2.98
C LEU A 69 -1.05 -2.62 -4.46
N SER A 70 -0.36 -1.66 -5.09
CA SER A 70 0.21 -1.83 -6.43
C SER A 70 1.48 -2.66 -6.38
N TYR A 71 1.95 -3.17 -7.51
CA TYR A 71 3.17 -3.97 -7.62
C TYR A 71 4.03 -3.56 -8.82
N GLY A 72 5.26 -4.03 -8.84
CA GLY A 72 6.22 -3.73 -9.90
C GLY A 72 6.52 -2.23 -10.02
N ALA A 73 6.55 -1.71 -11.24
CA ALA A 73 6.87 -0.30 -11.49
C ALA A 73 5.89 0.69 -10.84
N ALA A 74 4.60 0.32 -10.73
CA ALA A 74 3.60 1.19 -10.12
C ALA A 74 3.83 1.42 -8.61
N ALA A 75 4.42 0.44 -7.91
CA ALA A 75 4.75 0.56 -6.49
C ALA A 75 6.08 1.26 -6.20
N PHE A 76 6.88 1.55 -7.25
CA PHE A 76 8.26 2.00 -7.06
C PHE A 76 8.35 3.32 -6.28
N ALA A 77 7.55 4.33 -6.65
CA ALA A 77 7.63 5.66 -6.03
C ALA A 77 7.34 5.62 -4.53
N PHE A 78 6.27 4.91 -4.14
CA PHE A 78 5.90 4.78 -2.72
C PHE A 78 6.93 3.97 -1.93
N THR A 79 7.39 2.84 -2.47
CA THR A 79 8.38 2.01 -1.78
C THR A 79 9.75 2.69 -1.69
N ALA A 80 10.13 3.49 -2.68
CA ALA A 80 11.33 4.32 -2.64
C ALA A 80 11.23 5.42 -1.57
N TRP A 81 10.09 6.10 -1.50
CA TRP A 81 9.80 7.06 -0.43
C TRP A 81 9.89 6.40 0.96
N ALA A 82 9.25 5.25 1.16
CA ALA A 82 9.26 4.54 2.42
C ALA A 82 10.69 4.17 2.87
N ARG A 83 11.53 3.71 1.93
CA ARG A 83 12.96 3.43 2.20
C ARG A 83 13.73 4.69 2.55
N ALA A 84 13.50 5.79 1.83
CA ALA A 84 14.12 7.09 2.12
C ALA A 84 13.71 7.60 3.51
N ALA A 85 12.45 7.38 3.92
CA ALA A 85 11.93 7.68 5.25
C ALA A 85 12.39 6.68 6.34
N ARG A 86 13.24 5.70 6.00
CA ARG A 86 13.80 4.68 6.91
C ARG A 86 12.74 3.78 7.54
N ALA A 87 11.70 3.41 6.78
CA ALA A 87 10.76 2.37 7.18
C ALA A 87 11.50 1.06 7.48
N GLY A 88 10.99 0.29 8.43
CA GLY A 88 11.53 -1.04 8.74
C GLY A 88 11.32 -2.03 7.58
N GLN A 89 10.20 -1.90 6.90
CA GLN A 89 9.87 -2.66 5.68
C GLN A 89 9.12 -1.78 4.68
N ALA A 90 9.44 -1.94 3.40
CA ALA A 90 8.74 -1.30 2.29
C ALA A 90 8.42 -2.38 1.24
N LEU A 91 7.16 -2.77 1.19
CA LEU A 91 6.66 -3.90 0.40
C LEU A 91 5.68 -3.41 -0.67
N ASP A 92 5.63 -4.13 -1.78
CA ASP A 92 4.60 -3.96 -2.81
C ASP A 92 3.54 -5.06 -2.75
N GLY A 93 2.48 -4.93 -3.55
CA GLY A 93 1.32 -5.78 -3.54
C GLY A 93 1.47 -7.13 -4.27
N LEU A 94 2.66 -7.48 -4.79
CA LEU A 94 2.82 -8.74 -5.55
C LEU A 94 2.51 -9.96 -4.67
N GLY A 95 2.98 -9.97 -3.42
CA GLY A 95 2.67 -11.05 -2.49
C GLY A 95 1.16 -11.19 -2.26
N MET A 96 0.46 -10.07 -2.05
CA MET A 96 -1.00 -10.06 -1.89
C MET A 96 -1.70 -10.61 -3.15
N LEU A 97 -1.23 -10.25 -4.34
CA LEU A 97 -1.78 -10.75 -5.60
C LEU A 97 -1.71 -12.28 -5.68
N VAL A 98 -0.56 -12.85 -5.35
CA VAL A 98 -0.33 -14.30 -5.39
C VAL A 98 -1.16 -15.03 -4.33
N GLU A 99 -1.13 -14.54 -3.10
CA GLU A 99 -1.84 -15.17 -1.98
C GLU A 99 -3.37 -15.14 -2.18
N GLN A 100 -3.95 -14.02 -2.61
CA GLN A 100 -5.38 -13.93 -2.86
C GLN A 100 -5.82 -14.84 -4.02
N ALA A 101 -4.97 -15.03 -5.03
CA ALA A 101 -5.23 -15.96 -6.12
C ALA A 101 -5.23 -17.42 -5.62
N ALA A 102 -4.30 -17.77 -4.74
CA ALA A 102 -4.24 -19.09 -4.12
C ALA A 102 -5.48 -19.38 -3.25
N GLU A 103 -5.95 -18.39 -2.49
CA GLU A 103 -7.21 -18.53 -1.72
C GLU A 103 -8.42 -18.70 -2.64
N SER A 104 -8.51 -17.93 -3.73
CA SER A 104 -9.57 -18.07 -4.71
C SER A 104 -9.56 -19.45 -5.36
N PHE A 105 -8.37 -19.95 -5.72
CA PHE A 105 -8.20 -21.29 -6.26
C PHE A 105 -8.65 -22.38 -5.26
N ALA A 106 -8.30 -22.20 -3.99
CA ALA A 106 -8.71 -23.14 -2.93
C ALA A 106 -10.24 -23.21 -2.78
N ILE A 107 -10.92 -22.04 -2.86
CA ILE A 107 -12.38 -21.99 -2.80
C ILE A 107 -13.01 -22.72 -3.99
N TRP A 108 -12.45 -22.58 -5.19
CA TRP A 108 -13.03 -23.18 -6.41
C TRP A 108 -12.68 -24.65 -6.59
N HIS A 109 -11.51 -25.08 -6.12
CA HIS A 109 -10.97 -26.42 -6.40
C HIS A 109 -10.79 -27.29 -5.14
N GLY A 110 -11.00 -26.73 -3.95
CA GLY A 110 -10.87 -27.47 -2.68
C GLY A 110 -9.43 -27.75 -2.24
N THR A 111 -8.43 -27.21 -2.97
CA THR A 111 -7.01 -27.41 -2.67
C THR A 111 -6.25 -26.10 -2.84
N ARG A 112 -5.48 -25.71 -1.83
CA ARG A 112 -4.63 -24.51 -1.91
C ARG A 112 -3.30 -24.85 -2.58
N PRO A 113 -2.92 -24.15 -3.66
CA PRO A 113 -1.62 -24.37 -4.33
C PRO A 113 -0.47 -23.76 -3.52
N GLU A 114 0.75 -24.23 -3.79
CA GLU A 114 1.97 -23.62 -3.31
C GLU A 114 2.20 -22.26 -4.01
N THR A 115 2.57 -21.24 -3.23
CA THR A 115 2.67 -19.86 -3.71
C THR A 115 4.10 -19.39 -3.93
N ASP A 116 5.08 -19.95 -3.24
CA ASP A 116 6.47 -19.47 -3.24
C ASP A 116 7.11 -19.48 -4.63
N ALA A 117 6.91 -20.56 -5.39
CA ALA A 117 7.47 -20.69 -6.75
C ALA A 117 6.83 -19.67 -7.70
N VAL A 118 5.52 -19.49 -7.63
CA VAL A 118 4.78 -18.51 -8.43
C VAL A 118 5.22 -17.09 -8.11
N TYR A 119 5.35 -16.78 -6.82
CA TYR A 119 5.84 -15.48 -6.40
C TYR A 119 7.25 -15.19 -6.91
N ALA A 120 8.16 -16.16 -6.81
CA ALA A 120 9.54 -16.02 -7.28
C ALA A 120 9.62 -15.76 -8.79
N GLU A 121 8.84 -16.49 -9.59
CA GLU A 121 8.76 -16.34 -11.05
C GLU A 121 8.21 -14.94 -11.41
N LEU A 122 7.07 -14.56 -10.86
CA LEU A 122 6.46 -13.26 -11.11
C LEU A 122 7.36 -12.11 -10.64
N ARG A 123 8.11 -12.27 -9.57
CA ARG A 123 9.06 -11.24 -9.10
C ARG A 123 10.21 -11.03 -10.09
N THR A 124 10.58 -12.05 -10.85
CA THR A 124 11.58 -11.92 -11.91
C THR A 124 11.03 -11.13 -13.11
N GLU A 125 9.77 -11.36 -13.47
CA GLU A 125 9.10 -10.67 -14.57
C GLU A 125 8.65 -9.24 -14.22
N LEU A 126 8.27 -9.04 -12.95
CA LEU A 126 7.74 -7.77 -12.43
C LEU A 126 8.68 -7.20 -11.34
N PRO A 127 9.90 -6.81 -11.69
CA PRO A 127 10.85 -6.29 -10.73
C PRO A 127 10.36 -4.95 -10.15
N LEU A 128 10.62 -4.74 -8.86
CA LEU A 128 10.36 -3.46 -8.19
C LEU A 128 11.45 -2.45 -8.58
N ARG A 129 11.30 -1.85 -9.76
CA ARG A 129 12.24 -0.87 -10.34
C ARG A 129 11.49 0.31 -10.92
N ALA A 130 12.17 1.48 -10.97
CA ALA A 130 11.71 2.57 -11.82
C ALA A 130 11.67 2.09 -13.28
N THR A 131 10.64 2.48 -14.00
CA THR A 131 10.65 2.39 -15.48
C THR A 131 11.59 3.45 -16.00
N ASP A 132 12.54 3.05 -16.84
CA ASP A 132 13.38 3.96 -17.64
C ASP A 132 12.55 4.87 -18.54
#